data_989b97dc159e11e14215d1ce8c71b031
#
_entry.id   989b97dc159e11e14215d1ce8c71b031
#
_cell.length_a   1.000
_cell.length_b   1.000
_cell.length_c   1.000
_cell.angle_alpha   90.00
_cell.angle_beta   90.00
_cell.angle_gamma   90.00
#
_symmetry.space_group_name_H-M   'P 1'
#
loop_
_entity.id
_entity.type
_entity.pdbx_description
1 polymer ?
#
loop_
_entity_poly.entity_id
_entity_poly.type
_entity_poly.pdbx_seq_one_letter_code
_entity_poly.pdbx_strand_id
1 'polypeptide(L)'
;MKMDGKNREEQENGAKVRDLEEYKAENRKRKRRRRITVGILAGAILAAGIGTGVWIQLRTFQGYDTLQATETEDTDTYMFQKSGNKIVRYGIDGIELRDRKNQTLWSDHYTMENPQMISCGDAIAIYDKNGTKIVVYDADGKAGEITASYPIVKASVAGQGVVAAILENNGESWIKYYNTDGTEIASSHPNMDSPGYPMDLSLSSDGLWMAVSYAYEDGGKMKSQVAFYNFGSRGEDLVDNLASSSSYTD
;
A
#
# COMPACT_ATOMS: atom_id res chain seq x y z
N MET A 1 47.06 85.44 29.15
CA MET A 1 45.73 84.89 29.42
C MET A 1 45.30 84.13 28.19
N LYS A 2 45.81 82.90 28.03
CA LYS A 2 45.52 81.98 26.90
C LYS A 2 45.68 80.53 27.32
N MET A 3 44.95 80.10 28.36
CA MET A 3 44.99 78.71 28.85
C MET A 3 43.60 78.06 29.10
N ASP A 4 42.52 78.74 28.74
CA ASP A 4 41.16 78.29 29.10
C ASP A 4 40.42 77.56 27.96
N GLY A 5 40.86 77.66 26.72
CA GLY A 5 40.20 77.06 25.56
C GLY A 5 40.52 75.54 25.39
N LYS A 6 41.80 75.18 25.65
CA LYS A 6 42.27 73.82 25.38
C LYS A 6 41.71 72.80 26.36
N ASN A 7 41.53 73.15 27.62
CA ASN A 7 40.92 72.29 28.64
C ASN A 7 39.43 72.07 28.48
N ARG A 8 38.68 73.01 27.85
CA ARG A 8 37.27 72.88 27.53
C ARG A 8 37.05 71.94 26.36
N GLU A 9 37.87 72.07 25.30
CA GLU A 9 37.79 71.15 24.16
C GLU A 9 38.14 69.65 24.54
N GLU A 10 39.14 69.46 25.41
CA GLU A 10 39.48 68.08 25.88
C GLU A 10 38.42 67.48 26.81
N GLN A 11 37.74 68.33 27.65
CA GLN A 11 36.61 67.86 28.45
C GLN A 11 35.37 67.55 27.63
N GLU A 12 35.06 68.36 26.61
CA GLU A 12 33.90 68.14 25.72
C GLU A 12 34.11 66.96 24.79
N ASN A 13 35.34 66.79 24.27
CA ASN A 13 35.68 65.59 23.49
C ASN A 13 35.70 64.30 24.36
N GLY A 14 36.18 64.39 25.61
CA GLY A 14 36.14 63.27 26.54
C GLY A 14 34.71 62.84 26.94
N ALA A 15 33.82 63.81 27.12
CA ALA A 15 32.40 63.55 27.37
C ALA A 15 31.69 62.92 26.13
N LYS A 16 31.97 63.42 24.92
CA LYS A 16 31.45 62.83 23.68
C LYS A 16 31.94 61.40 23.41
N VAL A 17 33.20 61.11 23.73
CA VAL A 17 33.81 59.79 23.59
C VAL A 17 33.20 58.78 24.60
N ARG A 18 32.98 59.21 25.86
CA ARG A 18 32.29 58.35 26.85
C ARG A 18 30.86 58.04 26.46
N ASP A 19 30.12 59.02 25.92
CA ASP A 19 28.74 58.86 25.47
C ASP A 19 28.64 57.85 24.29
N LEU A 20 29.63 57.92 23.38
CA LEU A 20 29.74 56.98 22.26
C LEU A 20 30.10 55.54 22.70
N GLU A 21 30.91 55.38 23.70
CA GLU A 21 31.27 54.05 24.24
C GLU A 21 30.10 53.43 25.01
N GLU A 22 29.41 54.22 25.83
CA GLU A 22 28.19 53.77 26.53
C GLU A 22 27.09 53.37 25.51
N TYR A 23 26.87 54.17 24.49
CA TYR A 23 25.93 53.86 23.41
C TYR A 23 26.29 52.56 22.65
N LYS A 24 27.57 52.35 22.35
CA LYS A 24 28.06 51.10 21.74
C LYS A 24 27.89 49.89 22.68
N ALA A 25 28.12 50.09 23.97
CA ALA A 25 27.94 49.02 24.97
C ALA A 25 26.46 48.64 25.13
N GLU A 26 25.55 49.62 25.19
CA GLU A 26 24.10 49.36 25.24
C GLU A 26 23.60 48.68 23.96
N ASN A 27 24.04 49.11 22.78
CA ASN A 27 23.67 48.47 21.53
C ASN A 27 24.20 47.04 21.41
N ARG A 28 25.41 46.76 21.94
CA ARG A 28 25.91 45.37 22.04
C ARG A 28 25.07 44.54 22.98
N LYS A 29 24.64 45.06 24.14
CA LYS A 29 23.72 44.37 25.08
C LYS A 29 22.35 44.12 24.46
N ARG A 30 21.78 45.13 23.75
CA ARG A 30 20.50 45.00 23.02
C ARG A 30 20.58 43.94 21.91
N LYS A 31 21.64 43.96 21.10
CA LYS A 31 21.88 42.96 20.03
C LYS A 31 22.07 41.56 20.62
N ARG A 32 22.80 41.41 21.72
CA ARG A 32 22.98 40.13 22.41
C ARG A 32 21.65 39.59 22.98
N ARG A 33 20.87 40.45 23.66
CA ARG A 33 19.54 40.08 24.18
C ARG A 33 18.62 39.65 23.06
N ARG A 34 18.57 40.41 21.94
CA ARG A 34 17.75 40.08 20.76
C ARG A 34 18.16 38.75 20.13
N ARG A 35 19.45 38.44 20.04
CA ARG A 35 19.93 37.13 19.54
C ARG A 35 19.54 35.99 20.45
N ILE A 36 19.63 36.16 21.77
CA ILE A 36 19.23 35.21 22.76
C ILE A 36 17.70 34.97 22.68
N THR A 37 16.91 36.03 22.60
CA THR A 37 15.44 35.91 22.50
C THR A 37 15.03 35.21 21.20
N VAL A 38 15.66 35.55 20.07
CA VAL A 38 15.41 34.87 18.79
C VAL A 38 15.83 33.40 18.86
N GLY A 39 16.97 33.10 19.51
CA GLY A 39 17.41 31.71 19.72
C GLY A 39 16.44 30.89 20.57
N ILE A 40 15.91 31.49 21.66
CA ILE A 40 14.91 30.83 22.52
C ILE A 40 13.59 30.60 21.75
N LEU A 41 13.13 31.59 20.99
CA LEU A 41 11.92 31.45 20.16
C LEU A 41 12.09 30.37 19.08
N ALA A 42 13.22 30.34 18.40
CA ALA A 42 13.51 29.30 17.40
C ALA A 42 13.58 27.90 18.03
N GLY A 43 14.21 27.80 19.21
CA GLY A 43 14.27 26.54 19.99
C GLY A 43 12.88 26.08 20.43
N ALA A 44 12.01 27.00 20.89
CA ALA A 44 10.64 26.68 21.27
C ALA A 44 9.79 26.18 20.07
N ILE A 45 9.93 26.80 18.91
CA ILE A 45 9.24 26.36 17.68
C ILE A 45 9.71 24.97 17.25
N LEU A 46 11.03 24.72 17.29
CA LEU A 46 11.59 23.39 17.01
C LEU A 46 11.08 22.34 17.99
N ALA A 47 11.10 22.62 19.28
CA ALA A 47 10.60 21.71 20.31
C ALA A 47 9.09 21.42 20.14
N ALA A 48 8.28 22.44 19.82
CA ALA A 48 6.87 22.28 19.51
C ALA A 48 6.65 21.42 18.27
N GLY A 49 7.45 21.62 17.20
CA GLY A 49 7.38 20.81 15.97
C GLY A 49 7.73 19.33 16.21
N ILE A 50 8.80 19.07 16.98
CA ILE A 50 9.17 17.71 17.35
C ILE A 50 8.11 17.09 18.27
N GLY A 51 7.63 17.84 19.27
CA GLY A 51 6.59 17.35 20.20
C GLY A 51 5.29 16.99 19.48
N THR A 52 4.84 17.81 18.52
CA THR A 52 3.64 17.51 17.70
C THR A 52 3.88 16.31 16.78
N GLY A 53 5.07 16.17 16.18
CA GLY A 53 5.42 15.01 15.34
C GLY A 53 5.39 13.70 16.15
N VAL A 54 6.03 13.68 17.32
CA VAL A 54 6.02 12.53 18.23
C VAL A 54 4.61 12.23 18.73
N TRP A 55 3.82 13.26 19.08
CA TRP A 55 2.44 13.08 19.54
C TRP A 55 1.55 12.48 18.45
N ILE A 56 1.69 12.90 17.19
CA ILE A 56 0.96 12.32 16.06
C ILE A 56 1.35 10.85 15.84
N GLN A 57 2.65 10.54 15.97
CA GLN A 57 3.17 9.18 15.75
C GLN A 57 2.80 8.21 16.89
N LEU A 58 2.70 8.70 18.11
CA LEU A 58 2.31 7.92 19.29
C LEU A 58 0.80 7.93 19.56
N ARG A 59 0.02 8.67 18.77
CA ARG A 59 -1.42 8.76 18.96
C ARG A 59 -2.08 7.42 18.60
N THR A 60 -2.51 6.69 19.62
CA THR A 60 -3.37 5.52 19.46
C THR A 60 -4.82 5.96 19.31
N PHE A 61 -5.46 5.53 18.23
CA PHE A 61 -6.90 5.76 18.06
C PHE A 61 -7.65 4.77 18.95
N GLN A 62 -8.30 5.26 20.02
CA GLN A 62 -9.05 4.47 20.99
C GLN A 62 -10.56 4.45 20.73
N GLY A 63 -11.00 5.05 19.64
CA GLY A 63 -12.42 5.14 19.30
C GLY A 63 -12.62 5.43 17.80
N TYR A 64 -13.86 5.33 17.37
CA TYR A 64 -14.31 5.72 16.05
C TYR A 64 -15.58 6.56 16.18
N ASP A 65 -15.74 7.50 15.26
CA ASP A 65 -16.99 8.23 15.10
C ASP A 65 -17.75 7.64 13.92
N THR A 66 -19.00 7.28 14.14
CA THR A 66 -19.88 6.80 13.07
C THR A 66 -20.30 7.98 12.21
N LEU A 67 -19.71 8.09 11.00
CA LEU A 67 -20.05 9.17 10.08
C LEU A 67 -21.41 8.96 9.41
N GLN A 68 -21.76 7.70 9.16
CA GLN A 68 -23.04 7.29 8.58
C GLN A 68 -23.32 5.84 8.95
N ALA A 69 -24.56 5.57 9.32
CA ALA A 69 -25.11 4.23 9.46
C ALA A 69 -26.28 4.08 8.50
N THR A 70 -26.32 3.00 7.75
CA THR A 70 -27.41 2.63 6.85
C THR A 70 -27.88 1.25 7.23
N GLU A 71 -29.15 1.10 7.52
CA GLU A 71 -29.76 -0.22 7.72
C GLU A 71 -29.83 -0.92 6.37
N THR A 72 -29.36 -2.17 6.32
CA THR A 72 -29.43 -3.02 5.14
C THR A 72 -30.37 -4.18 5.46
N GLU A 73 -31.41 -4.33 4.67
CA GLU A 73 -32.45 -5.35 4.90
C GLU A 73 -31.93 -6.79 4.71
N ASP A 74 -30.78 -6.97 4.02
CA ASP A 74 -30.20 -8.28 3.66
C ASP A 74 -28.74 -8.38 4.11
N THR A 75 -28.50 -8.70 5.37
CA THR A 75 -27.13 -8.70 5.95
C THR A 75 -26.40 -10.03 5.83
N ASP A 76 -27.10 -11.14 5.69
CA ASP A 76 -26.49 -12.49 5.80
C ASP A 76 -25.88 -13.00 4.46
N THR A 77 -26.16 -12.33 3.34
CA THR A 77 -25.77 -12.78 2.00
C THR A 77 -24.60 -12.01 1.41
N TYR A 78 -24.24 -10.85 1.98
CA TYR A 78 -23.22 -9.95 1.42
C TYR A 78 -22.00 -9.82 2.32
N MET A 79 -20.85 -9.78 1.66
CA MET A 79 -19.56 -9.48 2.26
C MET A 79 -19.14 -8.05 1.92
N PHE A 80 -18.39 -7.41 2.82
CA PHE A 80 -17.86 -6.06 2.63
C PHE A 80 -16.35 -6.08 2.71
N GLN A 81 -15.70 -5.50 1.72
CA GLN A 81 -14.25 -5.39 1.67
C GLN A 81 -13.83 -4.00 1.21
N LYS A 82 -12.73 -3.50 1.77
CA LYS A 82 -12.14 -2.24 1.36
C LYS A 82 -11.29 -2.43 0.12
N SER A 83 -11.46 -1.57 -0.90
CA SER A 83 -10.57 -1.44 -2.05
C SER A 83 -10.15 0.01 -2.19
N GLY A 84 -8.87 0.31 -1.89
CA GLY A 84 -8.36 1.67 -1.85
C GLY A 84 -9.16 2.57 -0.89
N ASN A 85 -9.85 3.54 -1.44
CA ASN A 85 -10.69 4.52 -0.72
C ASN A 85 -12.19 4.24 -0.83
N LYS A 86 -12.56 3.10 -1.39
CA LYS A 86 -13.91 2.66 -1.72
C LYS A 86 -14.28 1.44 -0.88
N ILE A 87 -15.55 1.12 -0.82
CA ILE A 87 -16.10 -0.07 -0.18
C ILE A 87 -16.74 -0.93 -1.28
N VAL A 88 -16.37 -2.20 -1.31
CA VAL A 88 -16.99 -3.20 -2.17
C VAL A 88 -17.94 -4.03 -1.33
N ARG A 89 -19.19 -4.09 -1.74
CA ARG A 89 -20.19 -5.03 -1.26
C ARG A 89 -20.35 -6.11 -2.32
N TYR A 90 -20.21 -7.36 -1.98
CA TYR A 90 -20.35 -8.47 -2.94
C TYR A 90 -21.01 -9.69 -2.27
N GLY A 91 -21.65 -10.52 -3.06
CA GLY A 91 -22.35 -11.71 -2.63
C GLY A 91 -22.47 -12.73 -3.75
N ILE A 92 -23.36 -13.70 -3.60
CA ILE A 92 -23.56 -14.79 -4.56
C ILE A 92 -24.22 -14.32 -5.88
N ASP A 93 -24.87 -13.18 -5.87
CA ASP A 93 -25.71 -12.65 -6.95
C ASP A 93 -25.18 -11.34 -7.57
N GLY A 94 -24.11 -10.76 -7.03
CA GLY A 94 -23.54 -9.54 -7.58
C GLY A 94 -22.54 -8.81 -6.71
N ILE A 95 -22.12 -7.66 -7.24
CA ILE A 95 -21.14 -6.75 -6.64
C ILE A 95 -21.62 -5.31 -6.76
N GLU A 96 -21.25 -4.50 -5.79
CA GLU A 96 -21.51 -3.07 -5.76
C GLU A 96 -20.29 -2.33 -5.22
N LEU A 97 -19.83 -1.32 -5.96
CA LEU A 97 -18.77 -0.42 -5.52
C LEU A 97 -19.39 0.85 -4.95
N ARG A 98 -19.00 1.23 -3.75
CA ARG A 98 -19.48 2.41 -3.04
C ARG A 98 -18.35 3.36 -2.65
N ASP A 99 -18.64 4.64 -2.64
CA ASP A 99 -17.74 5.66 -2.13
C ASP A 99 -17.81 5.76 -0.59
N ARG A 100 -17.00 6.65 -0.01
CA ARG A 100 -17.00 6.92 1.44
C ARG A 100 -18.31 7.53 1.98
N LYS A 101 -19.14 8.08 1.10
CA LYS A 101 -20.46 8.62 1.44
C LYS A 101 -21.58 7.59 1.29
N ASN A 102 -21.20 6.31 1.08
CA ASN A 102 -22.12 5.20 0.83
C ASN A 102 -22.97 5.37 -0.45
N GLN A 103 -22.45 6.15 -1.43
CA GLN A 103 -23.11 6.30 -2.72
C GLN A 103 -22.58 5.20 -3.65
N THR A 104 -23.49 4.49 -4.31
CA THR A 104 -23.14 3.49 -5.31
C THR A 104 -22.50 4.16 -6.52
N LEU A 105 -21.29 3.75 -6.86
CA LEU A 105 -20.57 4.20 -8.05
C LEU A 105 -20.98 3.37 -9.26
N TRP A 106 -21.00 2.07 -9.11
CA TRP A 106 -21.52 1.11 -10.07
C TRP A 106 -21.91 -0.21 -9.37
N SER A 107 -22.70 -1.02 -10.06
CA SER A 107 -23.08 -2.37 -9.63
C SER A 107 -23.16 -3.29 -10.83
N ASP A 108 -22.93 -4.60 -10.62
CA ASP A 108 -23.06 -5.65 -11.61
C ASP A 108 -23.64 -6.92 -11.00
N HIS A 109 -24.27 -7.75 -11.85
CA HIS A 109 -24.88 -9.01 -11.44
C HIS A 109 -24.15 -10.21 -12.03
N TYR A 110 -23.88 -11.18 -11.20
CA TYR A 110 -23.37 -12.49 -11.57
C TYR A 110 -24.03 -13.56 -10.70
N THR A 111 -23.79 -14.83 -11.00
CA THR A 111 -24.18 -15.93 -10.12
C THR A 111 -22.95 -16.74 -9.82
N MET A 112 -22.64 -16.92 -8.51
CA MET A 112 -21.54 -17.72 -7.97
C MET A 112 -22.01 -18.39 -6.69
N GLU A 113 -21.44 -19.56 -6.40
CA GLU A 113 -21.77 -20.29 -5.18
C GLU A 113 -20.90 -19.84 -3.99
N ASN A 114 -19.62 -19.63 -4.20
CA ASN A 114 -18.63 -19.25 -3.18
C ASN A 114 -17.77 -18.08 -3.62
N PRO A 115 -18.34 -16.87 -3.80
CA PRO A 115 -17.60 -15.73 -4.29
C PRO A 115 -16.50 -15.30 -3.34
N GLN A 116 -15.31 -15.08 -3.87
CA GLN A 116 -14.15 -14.54 -3.18
C GLN A 116 -13.65 -13.31 -3.92
N MET A 117 -13.39 -12.25 -3.17
CA MET A 117 -12.86 -11.00 -3.72
C MET A 117 -11.36 -10.90 -3.53
N ILE A 118 -10.68 -10.47 -4.57
CA ILE A 118 -9.28 -10.05 -4.58
C ILE A 118 -9.16 -8.69 -5.26
N SER A 119 -8.17 -7.89 -4.89
CA SER A 119 -7.98 -6.56 -5.49
C SER A 119 -6.51 -6.14 -5.52
N CYS A 120 -6.16 -5.34 -6.53
CA CYS A 120 -4.86 -4.69 -6.66
C CYS A 120 -5.04 -3.31 -7.28
N GLY A 121 -4.79 -2.25 -6.51
CA GLY A 121 -5.11 -0.89 -6.94
C GLY A 121 -6.61 -0.69 -7.15
N ASP A 122 -7.00 -0.26 -8.35
CA ASP A 122 -8.41 -0.13 -8.77
C ASP A 122 -8.97 -1.40 -9.41
N ALA A 123 -8.13 -2.39 -9.73
CA ALA A 123 -8.59 -3.67 -10.25
C ALA A 123 -9.18 -4.53 -9.12
N ILE A 124 -10.35 -5.07 -9.37
CA ILE A 124 -11.08 -5.98 -8.49
C ILE A 124 -11.42 -7.22 -9.29
N ALA A 125 -11.20 -8.42 -8.73
CA ALA A 125 -11.73 -9.64 -9.31
C ALA A 125 -12.54 -10.40 -8.27
N ILE A 126 -13.68 -10.92 -8.70
CA ILE A 126 -14.49 -11.88 -7.93
C ILE A 126 -14.37 -13.23 -8.62
N TYR A 127 -13.96 -14.22 -7.88
CA TYR A 127 -13.91 -15.60 -8.39
C TYR A 127 -14.78 -16.54 -7.56
N ASP A 128 -15.37 -17.51 -8.21
CA ASP A 128 -16.14 -18.55 -7.56
C ASP A 128 -15.20 -19.65 -7.07
N LYS A 129 -14.97 -19.72 -5.76
CA LYS A 129 -14.11 -20.76 -5.18
C LYS A 129 -14.79 -22.12 -5.32
N ASN A 130 -14.08 -23.09 -5.89
CA ASN A 130 -14.53 -24.41 -6.33
C ASN A 130 -15.49 -24.37 -7.55
N GLY A 131 -15.77 -23.19 -8.10
CA GLY A 131 -16.38 -22.98 -9.39
C GLY A 131 -15.34 -22.65 -10.47
N THR A 132 -15.78 -22.19 -11.63
CA THR A 132 -14.89 -21.90 -12.77
C THR A 132 -14.94 -20.45 -13.22
N LYS A 133 -15.75 -19.61 -12.59
CA LYS A 133 -16.01 -18.25 -13.03
C LYS A 133 -15.14 -17.23 -12.30
N ILE A 134 -14.59 -16.29 -13.07
CA ILE A 134 -13.94 -15.08 -12.53
C ILE A 134 -14.49 -13.87 -13.28
N VAL A 135 -14.89 -12.83 -12.59
CA VAL A 135 -15.29 -11.56 -13.18
C VAL A 135 -14.33 -10.49 -12.72
N VAL A 136 -13.78 -9.73 -13.66
CA VAL A 136 -12.81 -8.67 -13.43
C VAL A 136 -13.48 -7.32 -13.60
N TYR A 137 -13.21 -6.42 -12.67
CA TYR A 137 -13.72 -5.05 -12.64
C TYR A 137 -12.57 -4.06 -12.52
N ASP A 138 -12.79 -2.87 -13.02
CA ASP A 138 -11.92 -1.71 -12.87
C ASP A 138 -12.67 -0.54 -12.21
N ALA A 139 -12.13 0.68 -12.34
CA ALA A 139 -12.76 1.88 -11.78
C ALA A 139 -14.15 2.19 -12.37
N ASP A 140 -14.40 1.76 -13.60
CA ASP A 140 -15.59 2.10 -14.39
C ASP A 140 -16.66 0.97 -14.40
N GLY A 141 -16.31 -0.22 -13.89
CA GLY A 141 -17.22 -1.36 -13.82
C GLY A 141 -16.61 -2.65 -14.35
N LYS A 142 -17.41 -3.50 -14.99
CA LYS A 142 -16.97 -4.79 -15.51
C LYS A 142 -15.99 -4.62 -16.67
N ALA A 143 -14.75 -5.09 -16.44
CA ALA A 143 -13.67 -5.09 -17.43
C ALA A 143 -13.61 -6.38 -18.25
N GLY A 144 -13.99 -7.52 -17.66
CA GLY A 144 -14.02 -8.80 -18.37
C GLY A 144 -14.52 -9.96 -17.54
N GLU A 145 -14.57 -11.12 -18.17
CA GLU A 145 -15.00 -12.37 -17.56
C GLU A 145 -14.13 -13.52 -18.07
N ILE A 146 -13.70 -14.38 -17.16
CA ILE A 146 -12.84 -15.52 -17.41
C ILE A 146 -13.61 -16.78 -17.01
N THR A 147 -13.61 -17.78 -17.87
CA THR A 147 -14.10 -19.14 -17.53
C THR A 147 -12.90 -20.08 -17.47
N ALA A 148 -12.54 -20.48 -16.26
CA ALA A 148 -11.45 -21.41 -16.04
C ALA A 148 -11.84 -22.81 -16.49
N SER A 149 -10.84 -23.61 -16.92
CA SER A 149 -11.06 -24.99 -17.39
C SER A 149 -11.35 -25.98 -16.28
N TYR A 150 -10.99 -25.66 -15.04
CA TYR A 150 -11.20 -26.49 -13.85
C TYR A 150 -11.58 -25.61 -12.65
N PRO A 151 -12.09 -26.22 -11.56
CA PRO A 151 -12.44 -25.50 -10.35
C PRO A 151 -11.28 -24.65 -9.79
N ILE A 152 -11.60 -23.45 -9.38
CA ILE A 152 -10.63 -22.46 -8.87
C ILE A 152 -10.44 -22.69 -7.38
N VAL A 153 -9.20 -22.92 -6.97
CA VAL A 153 -8.81 -23.01 -5.55
C VAL A 153 -8.44 -21.65 -5.00
N LYS A 154 -7.65 -20.90 -5.77
CA LYS A 154 -7.09 -19.60 -5.39
C LYS A 154 -6.91 -18.75 -6.63
N ALA A 155 -7.01 -17.43 -6.47
CA ALA A 155 -6.69 -16.50 -7.54
C ALA A 155 -5.98 -15.25 -7.01
N SER A 156 -5.26 -14.54 -7.88
CA SER A 156 -4.66 -13.23 -7.63
C SER A 156 -4.85 -12.35 -8.86
N VAL A 157 -5.08 -11.05 -8.66
CA VAL A 157 -5.26 -10.06 -9.72
C VAL A 157 -4.16 -9.01 -9.65
N ALA A 158 -3.67 -8.57 -10.80
CA ALA A 158 -2.76 -7.44 -10.93
C ALA A 158 -3.52 -6.14 -11.23
N GLY A 159 -2.83 -5.00 -11.10
CA GLY A 159 -3.46 -3.68 -11.26
C GLY A 159 -4.04 -3.37 -12.64
N GLN A 160 -3.60 -4.08 -13.69
CA GLN A 160 -4.17 -4.01 -15.04
C GLN A 160 -5.30 -5.02 -15.30
N GLY A 161 -5.71 -5.80 -14.30
CA GLY A 161 -6.82 -6.74 -14.41
C GLY A 161 -6.44 -8.15 -14.90
N VAL A 162 -5.16 -8.45 -15.17
CA VAL A 162 -4.73 -9.83 -15.44
C VAL A 162 -4.83 -10.68 -14.19
N VAL A 163 -5.19 -11.95 -14.34
CA VAL A 163 -5.49 -12.86 -13.22
C VAL A 163 -4.67 -14.13 -13.34
N ALA A 164 -4.01 -14.51 -12.24
CA ALA A 164 -3.46 -15.86 -12.10
C ALA A 164 -4.36 -16.68 -11.17
N ALA A 165 -4.55 -17.96 -11.47
CA ALA A 165 -5.37 -18.86 -10.69
C ALA A 165 -4.73 -20.23 -10.51
N ILE A 166 -4.86 -20.80 -9.31
CA ILE A 166 -4.64 -22.21 -9.03
C ILE A 166 -5.96 -22.92 -9.27
N LEU A 167 -5.93 -23.89 -10.14
CA LEU A 167 -7.06 -24.73 -10.48
C LEU A 167 -6.76 -26.16 -10.03
N GLU A 168 -7.80 -26.91 -9.66
CA GLU A 168 -7.66 -28.31 -9.25
C GLU A 168 -8.74 -29.18 -9.88
N ASN A 169 -8.34 -30.35 -10.33
CA ASN A 169 -9.26 -31.40 -10.79
C ASN A 169 -8.66 -32.77 -10.51
N ASN A 170 -9.43 -33.63 -9.81
CA ASN A 170 -9.05 -34.99 -9.50
C ASN A 170 -7.68 -35.16 -8.81
N GLY A 171 -7.29 -34.20 -7.95
CA GLY A 171 -6.01 -34.24 -7.24
C GLY A 171 -4.81 -33.70 -8.04
N GLU A 172 -5.01 -33.27 -9.27
CA GLU A 172 -4.02 -32.60 -10.08
C GLU A 172 -4.26 -31.08 -10.05
N SER A 173 -3.18 -30.30 -10.08
CA SER A 173 -3.23 -28.84 -9.99
C SER A 173 -2.67 -28.19 -11.25
N TRP A 174 -3.26 -27.07 -11.63
CA TRP A 174 -2.78 -26.20 -12.70
C TRP A 174 -2.64 -24.79 -12.17
N ILE A 175 -1.64 -24.08 -12.66
CA ILE A 175 -1.51 -22.64 -12.48
C ILE A 175 -1.73 -22.01 -13.85
N LYS A 176 -2.78 -21.21 -13.98
CA LYS A 176 -3.10 -20.54 -15.23
C LYS A 176 -3.08 -19.04 -15.06
N TYR A 177 -2.59 -18.37 -16.09
CA TYR A 177 -2.48 -16.93 -16.15
C TYR A 177 -3.33 -16.41 -17.31
N TYR A 178 -4.25 -15.51 -17.00
CA TYR A 178 -5.28 -15.03 -17.93
C TYR A 178 -5.20 -13.53 -18.14
N ASN A 179 -5.44 -13.11 -19.36
CA ASN A 179 -5.78 -11.75 -19.66
C ASN A 179 -7.21 -11.43 -19.16
N THR A 180 -7.54 -10.15 -19.03
CA THR A 180 -8.86 -9.68 -18.57
C THR A 180 -10.03 -10.18 -19.43
N ASP A 181 -9.81 -10.42 -20.72
CA ASP A 181 -10.80 -10.95 -21.66
C ASP A 181 -10.98 -12.48 -21.62
N GLY A 182 -10.26 -13.16 -20.71
CA GLY A 182 -10.30 -14.62 -20.58
C GLY A 182 -9.28 -15.37 -21.45
N THR A 183 -8.49 -14.68 -22.26
CA THR A 183 -7.42 -15.31 -23.06
C THR A 183 -6.32 -15.83 -22.11
N GLU A 184 -5.96 -17.10 -22.25
CA GLU A 184 -4.88 -17.74 -21.50
C GLU A 184 -3.51 -17.21 -21.99
N ILE A 185 -2.75 -16.61 -21.09
CA ILE A 185 -1.39 -16.08 -21.36
C ILE A 185 -0.36 -17.18 -21.15
N ALA A 186 -0.48 -17.93 -20.04
CA ALA A 186 0.44 -18.99 -19.67
C ALA A 186 -0.29 -20.07 -18.85
N SER A 187 0.23 -21.30 -18.90
CA SER A 187 -0.24 -22.43 -18.13
C SER A 187 0.92 -23.25 -17.63
N SER A 188 0.86 -23.68 -16.38
CA SER A 188 1.81 -24.62 -15.77
C SER A 188 1.06 -25.74 -15.08
N HIS A 189 1.59 -26.96 -15.17
CA HIS A 189 1.07 -28.15 -14.48
C HIS A 189 2.15 -28.66 -13.54
N PRO A 190 2.19 -28.17 -12.28
CA PRO A 190 3.20 -28.57 -11.31
C PRO A 190 3.11 -30.06 -11.00
N ASN A 191 4.27 -30.73 -10.96
CA ASN A 191 4.34 -32.10 -10.51
C ASN A 191 4.31 -32.15 -8.97
N MET A 192 3.61 -33.12 -8.39
CA MET A 192 3.47 -33.29 -6.94
C MET A 192 4.82 -33.56 -6.24
N ASP A 193 5.79 -34.15 -6.93
CA ASP A 193 7.12 -34.44 -6.38
C ASP A 193 8.03 -33.19 -6.39
N SER A 194 7.93 -32.37 -7.44
CA SER A 194 8.71 -31.13 -7.59
C SER A 194 8.09 -30.26 -8.70
N PRO A 195 7.71 -29.03 -8.42
CA PRO A 195 7.87 -28.23 -7.18
C PRO A 195 6.90 -28.58 -6.06
N GLY A 196 5.95 -29.49 -6.25
CA GLY A 196 4.95 -29.87 -5.28
C GLY A 196 3.55 -29.28 -5.54
N TYR A 197 2.67 -29.41 -4.55
CA TYR A 197 1.31 -28.89 -4.61
C TYR A 197 1.30 -27.38 -4.39
N PRO A 198 0.72 -26.56 -5.31
CA PRO A 198 0.64 -25.12 -5.17
C PRO A 198 -0.39 -24.74 -4.08
N MET A 199 0.09 -24.05 -3.03
CA MET A 199 -0.71 -23.68 -1.86
C MET A 199 -1.30 -22.28 -1.99
N ASP A 200 -0.54 -21.35 -2.52
CA ASP A 200 -0.95 -19.96 -2.68
C ASP A 200 -0.17 -19.30 -3.81
N LEU A 201 -0.72 -18.21 -4.36
CA LEU A 201 -0.06 -17.41 -5.38
C LEU A 201 -0.34 -15.94 -5.20
N SER A 202 0.58 -15.10 -5.69
CA SER A 202 0.47 -13.65 -5.68
C SER A 202 1.07 -13.05 -6.92
N LEU A 203 0.42 -12.04 -7.50
CA LEU A 203 0.93 -11.24 -8.61
C LEU A 203 1.51 -9.92 -8.11
N SER A 204 2.55 -9.43 -8.78
CA SER A 204 2.97 -8.05 -8.66
C SER A 204 1.91 -7.11 -9.24
N SER A 205 1.93 -5.84 -8.84
CA SER A 205 0.94 -4.85 -9.28
C SER A 205 0.97 -4.61 -10.79
N ASP A 206 2.13 -4.79 -11.43
CA ASP A 206 2.31 -4.69 -12.88
C ASP A 206 2.02 -6.00 -13.63
N GLY A 207 1.66 -7.10 -12.92
CA GLY A 207 1.38 -8.41 -13.49
C GLY A 207 2.57 -9.13 -14.11
N LEU A 208 3.78 -8.58 -14.03
CA LEU A 208 4.95 -9.20 -14.66
C LEU A 208 5.61 -10.27 -13.80
N TRP A 209 5.37 -10.26 -12.49
CA TRP A 209 5.90 -11.25 -11.57
C TRP A 209 4.77 -12.02 -10.89
N MET A 210 4.98 -13.32 -10.76
CA MET A 210 4.14 -14.22 -9.96
C MET A 210 5.02 -14.98 -8.97
N ALA A 211 4.63 -14.94 -7.70
CA ALA A 211 5.18 -15.81 -6.66
C ALA A 211 4.19 -16.93 -6.38
N VAL A 212 4.67 -18.17 -6.29
CA VAL A 212 3.86 -19.34 -5.93
C VAL A 212 4.54 -20.07 -4.80
N SER A 213 3.78 -20.37 -3.76
CA SER A 213 4.22 -21.24 -2.66
C SER A 213 3.74 -22.68 -2.91
N TYR A 214 4.65 -23.63 -2.71
CA TYR A 214 4.39 -25.05 -2.89
C TYR A 214 4.66 -25.83 -1.59
N ALA A 215 3.94 -26.91 -1.41
CA ALA A 215 4.21 -27.93 -0.40
C ALA A 215 4.51 -29.26 -1.09
N TYR A 216 5.55 -29.97 -0.64
CA TYR A 216 5.95 -31.27 -1.17
C TYR A 216 6.51 -32.16 -0.07
N GLU A 217 6.52 -33.47 -0.31
CA GLU A 217 7.13 -34.45 0.58
C GLU A 217 8.52 -34.81 0.08
N ASP A 218 9.50 -34.82 0.97
CA ASP A 218 10.83 -35.35 0.68
C ASP A 218 11.38 -36.12 1.87
N GLY A 219 11.60 -37.40 1.68
CA GLY A 219 12.11 -38.30 2.71
C GLY A 219 11.20 -38.46 3.93
N GLY A 220 9.89 -38.44 3.75
CA GLY A 220 8.88 -38.57 4.84
C GLY A 220 8.65 -37.28 5.62
N LYS A 221 9.16 -36.15 5.12
CA LYS A 221 8.97 -34.82 5.74
C LYS A 221 8.31 -33.86 4.76
N MET A 222 7.37 -33.09 5.28
CA MET A 222 6.80 -31.97 4.53
C MET A 222 7.82 -30.85 4.43
N LYS A 223 7.99 -30.34 3.23
CA LYS A 223 8.85 -29.18 2.90
C LYS A 223 8.04 -28.15 2.16
N SER A 224 8.51 -26.91 2.16
CA SER A 224 7.92 -25.84 1.39
C SER A 224 8.93 -25.21 0.43
N GLN A 225 8.42 -24.69 -0.68
CA GLN A 225 9.20 -23.97 -1.68
C GLN A 225 8.44 -22.76 -2.14
N VAL A 226 9.15 -21.68 -2.40
CA VAL A 226 8.59 -20.51 -3.10
C VAL A 226 9.31 -20.35 -4.43
N ALA A 227 8.55 -20.29 -5.50
CA ALA A 227 9.05 -20.04 -6.85
C ALA A 227 8.56 -18.69 -7.36
N PHE A 228 9.43 -17.99 -8.10
CA PHE A 228 9.15 -16.70 -8.73
C PHE A 228 9.21 -16.85 -10.24
N TYR A 229 8.15 -16.45 -10.91
CA TYR A 229 8.01 -16.48 -12.36
C TYR A 229 7.98 -15.05 -12.91
N ASN A 230 8.61 -14.84 -14.07
CA ASN A 230 8.61 -13.55 -14.74
C ASN A 230 7.99 -13.67 -16.13
N PHE A 231 6.93 -12.90 -16.39
CA PHE A 231 6.20 -12.86 -17.67
C PHE A 231 6.55 -11.63 -18.52
N GLY A 232 7.52 -10.84 -18.09
CA GLY A 232 8.09 -9.76 -18.88
C GLY A 232 9.30 -10.21 -19.70
N SER A 233 9.94 -9.26 -20.39
CA SER A 233 11.10 -9.52 -21.26
C SER A 233 12.27 -10.26 -20.60
N ARG A 234 12.39 -10.21 -19.26
CA ARG A 234 13.39 -10.96 -18.51
C ARG A 234 13.07 -12.45 -18.39
N GLY A 235 11.80 -12.81 -18.54
CA GLY A 235 11.33 -14.19 -18.43
C GLY A 235 11.23 -14.92 -19.76
N GLU A 236 11.26 -14.20 -20.89
CA GLU A 236 11.11 -14.79 -22.23
C GLU A 236 12.17 -15.85 -22.56
N ASP A 237 13.40 -15.69 -22.04
CA ASP A 237 14.52 -16.62 -22.24
C ASP A 237 14.60 -17.70 -21.14
N LEU A 238 13.70 -17.68 -20.14
CA LEU A 238 13.70 -18.63 -19.03
C LEU A 238 12.79 -19.82 -19.31
N VAL A 239 13.21 -21.01 -18.91
CA VAL A 239 12.37 -22.22 -19.01
C VAL A 239 11.13 -22.02 -18.11
N ASP A 240 9.94 -22.16 -18.67
CA ASP A 240 8.66 -21.97 -17.99
C ASP A 240 8.52 -20.63 -17.26
N ASN A 241 9.23 -19.58 -17.72
CA ASN A 241 9.31 -18.27 -17.06
C ASN A 241 9.85 -18.30 -15.62
N LEU A 242 10.43 -19.40 -15.16
CA LEU A 242 10.94 -19.58 -13.80
C LEU A 242 12.22 -18.75 -13.59
N ALA A 243 12.13 -17.68 -12.81
CA ALA A 243 13.23 -16.78 -12.51
C ALA A 243 14.09 -17.25 -11.33
N SER A 244 13.47 -17.79 -10.30
CA SER A 244 14.16 -18.32 -9.11
C SER A 244 13.23 -19.19 -8.27
N SER A 245 13.82 -20.05 -7.44
CA SER A 245 13.09 -20.79 -6.40
C SER A 245 13.95 -20.92 -5.15
N SER A 246 13.29 -20.99 -3.99
CA SER A 246 13.92 -21.20 -2.68
C SER A 246 13.14 -22.22 -1.90
N SER A 247 13.82 -23.25 -1.39
CA SER A 247 13.24 -24.30 -0.57
C SER A 247 13.52 -24.05 0.90
N TYR A 248 12.55 -24.37 1.74
CA TYR A 248 12.62 -24.21 3.19
C TYR A 248 12.38 -25.56 3.86
N THR A 249 13.25 -25.89 4.81
CA THR A 249 13.14 -27.08 5.65
C THR A 249 13.10 -26.63 7.09
N ASP A 250 12.13 -27.08 7.85
CA ASP A 250 12.12 -26.96 9.31
C ASP A 250 13.14 -27.90 9.96
#